data_30ac62966976d2d94b64c37b9b6c953b
#
_entry.id   30ac62966976d2d94b64c37b9b6c953b
#
_cell.length_a   1.000
_cell.length_b   1.000
_cell.length_c   1.000
_cell.angle_alpha   90.00
_cell.angle_beta   90.00
_cell.angle_gamma   90.00
#
_symmetry.space_group_name_H-M   'P 1'
#
loop_
_entity.id
_entity.type
_entity.pdbx_description
1 polymer ?
#
loop_
_entity_poly.entity_id
_entity_poly.type
_entity_poly.pdbx_seq_one_letter_code
_entity_poly.pdbx_strand_id
1 'polypeptide(L)'
;PKANLLLDMILGAEVHIIPANGREEAEADLEAEELCRKQVEQMEKEGHKCFVIPEGGANYIGSTGFINGYAEMLEQMAQLNEKPDYIFHATGTGGTLAGLAAGRALLESDASIYSVTVSPKELSHLEKVANIANESLRYIGSDKTVLPSDMHYELSYYGEGYEKPTKEATEAIQYLARKEGIIV
;
A
#
# COMPACT_ATOMS: atom_id res chain seq x y z
N PRO A 1 -1.73 19.74 17.18
CA PRO A 1 -1.60 18.86 16.01
C PRO A 1 -0.33 19.17 15.23
N LYS A 2 0.25 18.18 14.57
CA LYS A 2 1.43 18.29 13.72
C LYS A 2 1.25 17.38 12.49
N ALA A 3 2.09 17.59 11.46
CA ALA A 3 2.12 16.80 10.25
C ALA A 3 0.71 16.62 9.63
N ASN A 4 0.36 15.40 9.23
CA ASN A 4 -0.89 15.12 8.53
C ASN A 4 -2.13 15.51 9.34
N LEU A 5 -2.15 15.24 10.65
CA LEU A 5 -3.27 15.65 11.50
C LEU A 5 -3.53 17.17 11.46
N LEU A 6 -2.48 17.99 11.36
CA LEU A 6 -2.64 19.43 11.20
C LEU A 6 -3.25 19.78 9.84
N LEU A 7 -2.83 19.08 8.78
CA LEU A 7 -3.37 19.28 7.43
C LEU A 7 -4.85 18.90 7.37
N ASP A 8 -5.22 17.76 7.93
CA ASP A 8 -6.61 17.32 7.99
C ASP A 8 -7.51 18.36 8.64
N MET A 9 -7.09 18.92 9.77
CA MET A 9 -7.83 19.96 10.47
C MET A 9 -7.91 21.28 9.67
N ILE A 10 -6.81 21.68 9.01
CA ILE A 10 -6.80 22.90 8.16
C ILE A 10 -7.73 22.75 6.96
N LEU A 11 -7.78 21.53 6.39
CA LEU A 11 -8.66 21.21 5.27
C LEU A 11 -10.13 21.01 5.67
N GLY A 12 -10.44 21.08 6.98
CA GLY A 12 -11.81 21.02 7.48
C GLY A 12 -12.34 19.60 7.69
N ALA A 13 -11.47 18.60 7.74
CA ALA A 13 -11.88 17.24 8.07
C ALA A 13 -12.34 17.15 9.53
N GLU A 14 -13.40 16.39 9.78
CA GLU A 14 -13.77 15.96 11.13
C GLU A 14 -12.87 14.78 11.51
N VAL A 15 -12.04 14.95 12.55
CA VAL A 15 -11.02 13.98 12.93
C VAL A 15 -11.41 13.30 14.24
N HIS A 16 -11.55 11.98 14.21
CA HIS A 16 -11.78 11.15 15.38
C HIS A 16 -10.48 10.40 15.72
N ILE A 17 -9.94 10.67 16.91
CA ILE A 17 -8.71 10.04 17.40
C ILE A 17 -9.08 8.91 18.34
N ILE A 18 -8.64 7.70 18.01
CA ILE A 18 -8.76 6.52 18.87
C ILE A 18 -7.46 6.37 19.65
N PRO A 19 -7.44 6.63 20.96
CA PRO A 19 -6.22 6.51 21.74
C PRO A 19 -5.88 5.03 21.97
N ALA A 20 -4.64 4.64 21.72
CA ALA A 20 -4.17 3.28 21.96
C ALA A 20 -4.27 2.90 23.46
N ASN A 21 -4.01 3.83 24.40
CA ASN A 21 -4.12 3.60 25.86
C ASN A 21 -3.37 2.36 26.34
N GLY A 22 -2.24 2.01 25.71
CA GLY A 22 -1.47 0.82 26.02
C GLY A 22 -2.00 -0.49 25.42
N ARG A 23 -3.02 -0.41 24.57
CA ARG A 23 -3.51 -1.53 23.75
C ARG A 23 -2.59 -1.77 22.56
N GLU A 24 -2.69 -2.97 21.99
CA GLU A 24 -2.07 -3.27 20.70
C GLU A 24 -2.71 -2.41 19.59
N GLU A 25 -1.92 -2.02 18.60
CA GLU A 25 -2.36 -1.21 17.45
C GLU A 25 -3.58 -1.83 16.75
N ALA A 26 -3.56 -3.14 16.52
CA ALA A 26 -4.65 -3.86 15.89
C ALA A 26 -6.00 -3.76 16.62
N GLU A 27 -6.00 -3.62 17.96
CA GLU A 27 -7.24 -3.41 18.71
C GLU A 27 -7.79 -2.00 18.52
N ALA A 28 -6.92 -1.00 18.42
CA ALA A 28 -7.32 0.37 18.13
C ALA A 28 -7.85 0.51 16.71
N ASP A 29 -7.27 -0.21 15.75
CA ASP A 29 -7.71 -0.25 14.36
C ASP A 29 -9.12 -0.83 14.24
N LEU A 30 -9.41 -1.94 14.92
CA LEU A 30 -10.75 -2.52 14.95
C LEU A 30 -11.79 -1.56 15.53
N GLU A 31 -11.44 -0.79 16.57
CA GLU A 31 -12.34 0.23 17.14
C GLU A 31 -12.57 1.36 16.14
N ALA A 32 -11.54 1.78 15.42
CA ALA A 32 -11.62 2.81 14.39
C ALA A 32 -12.51 2.37 13.21
N GLU A 33 -12.35 1.13 12.75
CA GLU A 33 -13.18 0.53 11.70
C GLU A 33 -14.67 0.47 12.13
N GLU A 34 -14.94 0.06 13.35
CA GLU A 34 -16.30 -0.01 13.90
C GLU A 34 -16.91 1.39 14.04
N LEU A 35 -16.13 2.40 14.46
CA LEU A 35 -16.58 3.79 14.51
C LEU A 35 -16.92 4.30 13.11
N CYS A 36 -16.04 4.06 12.14
CA CYS A 36 -16.28 4.43 10.74
C CYS A 36 -17.57 3.79 10.22
N ARG A 37 -17.78 2.50 10.46
CA ARG A 37 -19.00 1.79 10.05
C ARG A 37 -20.26 2.42 10.63
N LYS A 38 -20.26 2.77 11.92
CA LYS A 38 -21.39 3.44 12.59
C LYS A 38 -21.67 4.83 12.01
N GLN A 39 -20.62 5.58 11.72
CA GLN A 39 -20.75 6.91 11.10
C GLN A 39 -21.37 6.81 9.70
N VAL A 40 -20.89 5.85 8.88
CA VAL A 40 -21.46 5.60 7.55
C VAL A 40 -22.95 5.25 7.65
N GLU A 41 -23.32 4.31 8.53
CA GLU A 41 -24.73 3.95 8.74
C GLU A 41 -25.62 5.13 9.16
N GLN A 42 -25.08 6.01 9.99
CA GLN A 42 -25.81 7.20 10.42
C GLN A 42 -25.99 8.20 9.27
N MET A 43 -24.91 8.49 8.55
CA MET A 43 -24.96 9.41 7.41
C MET A 43 -25.87 8.92 6.28
N GLU A 44 -25.88 7.61 6.02
CA GLU A 44 -26.77 7.01 5.02
C GLU A 44 -28.25 7.12 5.43
N LYS A 45 -28.57 6.97 6.73
CA LYS A 45 -29.93 7.21 7.26
C LYS A 45 -30.38 8.67 7.07
N GLU A 46 -29.44 9.60 7.08
CA GLU A 46 -29.65 11.02 6.84
C GLU A 46 -29.73 11.37 5.34
N GLY A 47 -29.57 10.37 4.45
CA GLY A 47 -29.69 10.50 3.00
C GLY A 47 -28.39 10.84 2.28
N HIS A 48 -27.23 10.77 2.97
CA HIS A 48 -25.93 10.96 2.35
C HIS A 48 -25.49 9.68 1.61
N LYS A 49 -24.66 9.85 0.57
CA LYS A 49 -23.94 8.77 -0.08
C LYS A 49 -22.51 8.75 0.44
N CYS A 50 -22.14 7.67 1.10
CA CYS A 50 -20.82 7.53 1.69
C CYS A 50 -19.89 6.72 0.77
N PHE A 51 -18.63 7.13 0.72
CA PHE A 51 -17.54 6.35 0.13
C PHE A 51 -16.45 6.17 1.18
N VAL A 52 -16.19 4.92 1.58
CA VAL A 52 -15.18 4.59 2.59
C VAL A 52 -13.84 4.38 1.90
N ILE A 53 -12.83 5.15 2.30
CA ILE A 53 -11.45 4.95 1.90
C ILE A 53 -10.77 4.19 3.05
N PRO A 54 -10.36 2.93 2.85
CA PRO A 54 -9.66 2.19 3.89
C PRO A 54 -8.26 2.76 4.13
N GLU A 55 -7.62 2.33 5.20
CA GLU A 55 -6.24 2.68 5.51
C GLU A 55 -5.32 2.49 4.29
N GLY A 56 -4.49 3.49 4.00
CA GLY A 56 -3.61 3.51 2.84
C GLY A 56 -4.31 3.45 1.48
N GLY A 57 -5.63 3.59 1.40
CA GLY A 57 -6.40 3.40 0.17
C GLY A 57 -6.32 1.97 -0.37
N ALA A 58 -6.00 0.98 0.48
CA ALA A 58 -5.73 -0.40 0.08
C ALA A 58 -7.01 -1.17 -0.27
N ASN A 59 -7.59 -0.85 -1.42
CA ASN A 59 -8.73 -1.53 -2.02
C ASN A 59 -8.58 -1.62 -3.54
N TYR A 60 -9.53 -2.26 -4.19
CA TYR A 60 -9.49 -2.51 -5.63
C TYR A 60 -9.46 -1.22 -6.48
N ILE A 61 -10.08 -0.13 -6.02
CA ILE A 61 -10.05 1.16 -6.73
C ILE A 61 -8.69 1.83 -6.56
N GLY A 62 -8.20 1.97 -5.30
CA GLY A 62 -6.93 2.61 -5.00
C GLY A 62 -5.74 1.90 -5.67
N SER A 63 -5.77 0.57 -5.72
CA SER A 63 -4.72 -0.23 -6.33
C SER A 63 -4.65 -0.09 -7.86
N THR A 64 -5.73 0.33 -8.55
CA THR A 64 -5.67 0.58 -10.01
C THR A 64 -4.66 1.65 -10.39
N GLY A 65 -4.40 2.62 -9.50
CA GLY A 65 -3.35 3.62 -9.71
C GLY A 65 -1.97 3.00 -9.89
N PHE A 66 -1.67 1.92 -9.16
CA PHE A 66 -0.39 1.20 -9.28
C PHE A 66 -0.37 0.22 -10.48
N ILE A 67 -1.51 -0.26 -10.96
CA ILE A 67 -1.59 -0.95 -12.27
C ILE A 67 -1.15 0.03 -13.37
N ASN A 68 -1.67 1.26 -13.33
CA ASN A 68 -1.33 2.30 -14.29
C ASN A 68 0.15 2.72 -14.17
N GLY A 69 0.64 2.90 -12.93
CA GLY A 69 2.05 3.20 -12.68
C GLY A 69 3.00 2.10 -13.17
N TYR A 70 2.58 0.82 -13.06
CA TYR A 70 3.35 -0.30 -13.63
C TYR A 70 3.44 -0.21 -15.15
N ALA A 71 2.32 0.07 -15.83
CA ALA A 71 2.30 0.25 -17.28
C ALA A 71 3.18 1.43 -17.71
N GLU A 72 3.07 2.56 -17.02
CA GLU A 72 3.89 3.75 -17.28
C GLU A 72 5.39 3.46 -17.11
N MET A 73 5.76 2.74 -16.04
CA MET A 73 7.16 2.34 -15.81
C MET A 73 7.69 1.48 -16.97
N LEU A 74 6.93 0.49 -17.44
CA LEU A 74 7.36 -0.35 -18.57
C LEU A 74 7.51 0.46 -19.85
N GLU A 75 6.60 1.40 -20.10
CA GLU A 75 6.67 2.29 -21.27
C GLU A 75 7.92 3.19 -21.22
N GLN A 76 8.21 3.79 -20.07
CA GLN A 76 9.39 4.64 -19.89
C GLN A 76 10.69 3.83 -20.02
N MET A 77 10.76 2.63 -19.46
CA MET A 77 11.94 1.77 -19.60
C MET A 77 12.14 1.30 -21.06
N ALA A 78 11.06 0.97 -21.75
CA ALA A 78 11.14 0.61 -23.17
C ALA A 78 11.72 1.74 -24.05
N GLN A 79 11.43 3.02 -23.74
CA GLN A 79 12.04 4.16 -24.41
C GLN A 79 13.57 4.25 -24.21
N LEU A 80 14.05 3.66 -23.11
CA LEU A 80 15.49 3.56 -22.81
C LEU A 80 16.11 2.25 -23.36
N ASN A 81 15.34 1.40 -24.03
CA ASN A 81 15.69 0.03 -24.43
C ASN A 81 16.06 -0.87 -23.24
N GLU A 82 15.41 -0.62 -22.10
CA GLU A 82 15.59 -1.38 -20.86
C GLU A 82 14.29 -2.09 -20.47
N LYS A 83 14.39 -3.08 -19.60
CA LYS A 83 13.26 -3.74 -18.93
C LYS A 83 13.62 -4.05 -17.49
N PRO A 84 12.66 -4.03 -16.56
CA PRO A 84 12.95 -4.39 -15.18
C PRO A 84 13.07 -5.90 -15.04
N ASP A 85 14.13 -6.38 -14.39
CA ASP A 85 14.22 -7.74 -13.90
C ASP A 85 13.61 -7.86 -12.50
N TYR A 86 13.79 -6.81 -11.68
CA TYR A 86 13.33 -6.76 -10.30
C TYR A 86 12.71 -5.41 -9.97
N ILE A 87 11.64 -5.45 -9.17
CA ILE A 87 11.00 -4.26 -8.60
C ILE A 87 10.98 -4.43 -7.09
N PHE A 88 11.67 -3.53 -6.38
CA PHE A 88 11.67 -3.49 -4.93
C PHE A 88 10.81 -2.35 -4.44
N HIS A 89 9.95 -2.62 -3.47
CA HIS A 89 9.15 -1.59 -2.84
C HIS A 89 8.85 -1.91 -1.36
N ALA A 90 8.54 -0.87 -0.58
CA ALA A 90 8.07 -1.04 0.78
C ALA A 90 6.57 -1.32 0.79
N THR A 91 6.11 -2.20 1.70
CA THR A 91 4.69 -2.51 1.84
C THR A 91 4.21 -2.46 3.30
N GLY A 92 3.08 -1.80 3.52
CA GLY A 92 2.33 -1.79 4.77
C GLY A 92 0.96 -2.46 4.57
N THR A 93 -0.04 -1.72 4.14
CA THR A 93 -1.42 -2.21 3.92
C THR A 93 -1.58 -3.16 2.73
N GLY A 94 -0.61 -3.16 1.81
CA GLY A 94 -0.58 -4.05 0.64
C GLY A 94 -1.19 -3.48 -0.63
N GLY A 95 -1.80 -2.28 -0.61
CA GLY A 95 -2.43 -1.69 -1.80
C GLY A 95 -1.48 -1.47 -2.97
N THR A 96 -0.25 -1.00 -2.70
CA THR A 96 0.81 -0.84 -3.71
C THR A 96 1.19 -2.19 -4.32
N LEU A 97 1.47 -3.19 -3.47
CA LEU A 97 1.82 -4.54 -3.92
C LEU A 97 0.71 -5.14 -4.78
N ALA A 98 -0.55 -4.98 -4.36
CA ALA A 98 -1.70 -5.48 -5.11
C ALA A 98 -1.77 -4.87 -6.52
N GLY A 99 -1.58 -3.56 -6.64
CA GLY A 99 -1.57 -2.89 -7.94
C GLY A 99 -0.40 -3.27 -8.82
N LEU A 100 0.82 -3.37 -8.26
CA LEU A 100 2.00 -3.82 -8.99
C LEU A 100 1.85 -5.26 -9.48
N ALA A 101 1.38 -6.17 -8.62
CA ALA A 101 1.14 -7.57 -8.99
C ALA A 101 0.06 -7.71 -10.07
N ALA A 102 -1.03 -6.95 -9.95
CA ALA A 102 -2.07 -6.89 -10.97
C ALA A 102 -1.54 -6.33 -12.30
N GLY A 103 -0.74 -5.26 -12.26
CA GLY A 103 -0.10 -4.68 -13.46
C GLY A 103 0.86 -5.67 -14.13
N ARG A 104 1.65 -6.38 -13.34
CA ARG A 104 2.53 -7.45 -13.83
C ARG A 104 1.73 -8.55 -14.55
N ALA A 105 0.66 -9.03 -13.94
CA ALA A 105 -0.20 -10.06 -14.52
C ALA A 105 -0.93 -9.58 -15.77
N LEU A 106 -1.46 -8.35 -15.75
CA LEU A 106 -2.17 -7.75 -16.88
C LEU A 106 -1.28 -7.59 -18.11
N LEU A 107 -0.03 -7.16 -17.91
CA LEU A 107 0.92 -6.85 -18.98
C LEU A 107 1.88 -8.01 -19.29
N GLU A 108 1.67 -9.17 -18.66
CA GLU A 108 2.47 -10.39 -18.86
C GLU A 108 3.98 -10.14 -18.71
N SER A 109 4.35 -9.30 -17.73
CA SER A 109 5.74 -8.93 -17.48
C SER A 109 6.47 -10.04 -16.70
N ASP A 110 7.75 -10.28 -17.06
CA ASP A 110 8.62 -11.25 -16.41
C ASP A 110 9.27 -10.70 -15.11
N ALA A 111 9.12 -9.39 -14.81
CA ALA A 111 9.76 -8.79 -13.66
C ALA A 111 9.31 -9.43 -12.33
N SER A 112 10.26 -9.67 -11.44
CA SER A 112 9.99 -10.16 -10.08
C SER A 112 9.73 -9.01 -9.14
N ILE A 113 8.62 -9.05 -8.38
CA ILE A 113 8.26 -8.01 -7.42
C ILE A 113 8.67 -8.46 -6.02
N TYR A 114 9.59 -7.71 -5.40
CA TYR A 114 10.05 -7.92 -4.03
C TYR A 114 9.46 -6.85 -3.11
N SER A 115 8.62 -7.29 -2.21
CA SER A 115 7.88 -6.46 -1.27
C SER A 115 8.49 -6.57 0.11
N VAL A 116 9.08 -5.50 0.62
CA VAL A 116 9.69 -5.45 1.95
C VAL A 116 8.69 -4.86 2.94
N THR A 117 8.34 -5.61 3.99
CA THR A 117 7.36 -5.14 4.97
C THR A 117 7.93 -4.02 5.85
N VAL A 118 7.10 -3.04 6.18
CA VAL A 118 7.48 -1.92 7.07
C VAL A 118 7.10 -2.16 8.54
N SER A 119 6.43 -3.26 8.82
CA SER A 119 5.98 -3.69 10.15
C SER A 119 5.80 -5.21 10.19
N PRO A 120 5.65 -5.82 11.37
CA PRO A 120 5.35 -7.25 11.46
C PRO A 120 4.13 -7.62 10.62
N LYS A 121 4.28 -8.62 9.77
CA LYS A 121 3.19 -9.19 8.96
C LYS A 121 3.35 -10.71 8.92
N GLU A 122 2.24 -11.39 8.66
CA GLU A 122 2.24 -12.83 8.39
C GLU A 122 2.14 -13.09 6.89
N LEU A 123 2.55 -14.25 6.44
CA LEU A 123 2.41 -14.66 5.03
C LEU A 123 0.95 -14.71 4.57
N SER A 124 0.00 -14.93 5.49
CA SER A 124 -1.44 -14.85 5.22
C SER A 124 -1.90 -13.48 4.69
N HIS A 125 -1.14 -12.41 4.99
CA HIS A 125 -1.41 -11.08 4.42
C HIS A 125 -1.32 -11.09 2.88
N LEU A 126 -0.51 -11.96 2.26
CA LEU A 126 -0.46 -12.11 0.81
C LEU A 126 -1.77 -12.57 0.19
N GLU A 127 -2.60 -13.31 0.92
CA GLU A 127 -3.95 -13.69 0.45
C GLU A 127 -4.85 -12.46 0.34
N LYS A 128 -4.80 -11.55 1.34
CA LYS A 128 -5.50 -10.26 1.28
C LYS A 128 -5.02 -9.43 0.09
N VAL A 129 -3.72 -9.34 -0.12
CA VAL A 129 -3.12 -8.61 -1.25
C VAL A 129 -3.55 -9.19 -2.59
N ALA A 130 -3.49 -10.51 -2.75
CA ALA A 130 -3.93 -11.20 -3.96
C ALA A 130 -5.44 -10.98 -4.24
N ASN A 131 -6.27 -10.96 -3.19
CA ASN A 131 -7.69 -10.63 -3.33
C ASN A 131 -7.90 -9.21 -3.85
N ILE A 132 -7.22 -8.21 -3.30
CA ILE A 132 -7.28 -6.81 -3.78
C ILE A 132 -6.81 -6.73 -5.24
N ALA A 133 -5.70 -7.40 -5.59
CA ALA A 133 -5.19 -7.44 -6.96
C ALA A 133 -6.22 -8.03 -7.95
N ASN A 134 -6.84 -9.15 -7.58
CA ASN A 134 -7.84 -9.81 -8.40
C ASN A 134 -9.14 -8.99 -8.51
N GLU A 135 -9.54 -8.29 -7.46
CA GLU A 135 -10.66 -7.36 -7.53
C GLU A 135 -10.36 -6.16 -8.43
N SER A 136 -9.13 -5.63 -8.37
CA SER A 136 -8.68 -4.55 -9.25
C SER A 136 -8.70 -4.98 -10.72
N LEU A 137 -8.20 -6.20 -11.02
CA LEU A 137 -8.24 -6.76 -12.38
C LEU A 137 -9.67 -6.93 -12.89
N ARG A 138 -10.57 -7.47 -12.08
CA ARG A 138 -12.00 -7.58 -12.45
C ARG A 138 -12.64 -6.21 -12.66
N TYR A 139 -12.33 -5.23 -11.82
CA TYR A 139 -12.85 -3.87 -11.93
C TYR A 139 -12.50 -3.20 -13.25
N ILE A 140 -11.29 -3.45 -13.78
CA ILE A 140 -10.86 -2.94 -15.09
C ILE A 140 -11.23 -3.87 -16.27
N GLY A 141 -12.00 -4.94 -16.01
CA GLY A 141 -12.50 -5.85 -17.06
C GLY A 141 -11.51 -6.91 -17.53
N SER A 142 -10.46 -7.21 -16.73
CA SER A 142 -9.46 -8.24 -17.03
C SER A 142 -9.87 -9.58 -16.41
N ASP A 143 -9.56 -10.68 -17.11
CA ASP A 143 -9.69 -12.07 -16.65
C ASP A 143 -8.41 -12.64 -16.04
N LYS A 144 -7.33 -11.86 -16.03
CA LYS A 144 -6.06 -12.25 -15.40
C LYS A 144 -6.25 -12.44 -13.89
N THR A 145 -5.39 -13.26 -13.32
CA THR A 145 -5.39 -13.55 -11.87
C THR A 145 -4.00 -13.47 -11.29
N VAL A 146 -3.94 -13.14 -10.00
CA VAL A 146 -2.72 -13.10 -9.17
C VAL A 146 -2.89 -14.11 -8.04
N LEU A 147 -1.88 -14.94 -7.82
CA LEU A 147 -1.80 -15.86 -6.69
C LEU A 147 -0.84 -15.30 -5.63
N PRO A 148 -0.99 -15.65 -4.34
CA PRO A 148 -0.03 -15.29 -3.31
C PRO A 148 1.41 -15.69 -3.66
N SER A 149 1.60 -16.83 -4.33
CA SER A 149 2.90 -17.34 -4.81
C SER A 149 3.58 -16.51 -5.90
N ASP A 150 2.87 -15.58 -6.53
CA ASP A 150 3.41 -14.71 -7.59
C ASP A 150 4.16 -13.50 -7.03
N MET A 151 4.14 -13.35 -5.70
CA MET A 151 4.74 -12.22 -4.98
C MET A 151 5.81 -12.69 -4.00
N HIS A 152 6.92 -11.95 -3.93
CA HIS A 152 7.94 -12.17 -2.91
C HIS A 152 7.70 -11.21 -1.74
N TYR A 153 7.65 -11.77 -0.53
CA TYR A 153 7.34 -11.03 0.69
C TYR A 153 8.49 -11.16 1.69
N GLU A 154 9.21 -10.07 1.89
CA GLU A 154 10.36 -10.03 2.77
C GLU A 154 9.95 -9.47 4.13
N LEU A 155 10.05 -10.31 5.16
CA LEU A 155 9.50 -10.05 6.51
C LEU A 155 10.54 -9.63 7.55
N SER A 156 11.83 -9.48 7.16
CA SER A 156 12.94 -9.38 8.12
C SER A 156 13.57 -8.00 8.23
N TYR A 157 13.14 -7.00 7.44
CA TYR A 157 13.88 -5.73 7.33
C TYR A 157 13.19 -4.49 7.93
N TYR A 158 12.14 -4.64 8.72
CA TYR A 158 11.41 -3.52 9.30
C TYR A 158 11.99 -2.96 10.61
N GLY A 159 13.09 -3.58 11.16
CA GLY A 159 13.73 -3.14 12.40
C GLY A 159 12.80 -3.23 13.62
N GLU A 160 12.69 -2.14 14.38
CA GLU A 160 11.80 -2.04 15.56
C GLU A 160 10.33 -1.74 15.18
N GLY A 161 10.03 -1.49 13.90
CA GLY A 161 8.68 -1.23 13.40
C GLY A 161 8.59 0.02 12.52
N TYR A 162 7.37 0.33 12.13
CA TYR A 162 7.07 1.47 11.26
C TYR A 162 7.59 2.78 11.86
N GLU A 163 8.13 3.65 11.02
CA GLU A 163 8.72 4.95 11.39
C GLU A 163 9.94 4.89 12.34
N LYS A 164 10.47 3.70 12.61
CA LYS A 164 11.68 3.55 13.41
C LYS A 164 12.91 3.49 12.51
N PRO A 165 13.79 4.52 12.55
CA PRO A 165 14.98 4.51 11.72
C PRO A 165 15.94 3.41 12.16
N THR A 166 16.52 2.69 11.17
CA THR A 166 17.62 1.74 11.43
C THR A 166 18.94 2.32 10.92
N LYS A 167 20.05 1.79 11.44
CA LYS A 167 21.38 2.15 10.97
C LYS A 167 21.55 1.78 9.50
N GLU A 168 21.08 0.59 9.13
CA GLU A 168 21.16 0.05 7.77
C GLU A 168 20.38 0.91 6.78
N ALA A 169 19.16 1.33 7.14
CA ALA A 169 18.36 2.23 6.31
C ALA A 169 19.06 3.59 6.12
N THR A 170 19.62 4.15 7.19
CA THR A 170 20.37 5.40 7.13
C THR A 170 21.60 5.28 6.23
N GLU A 171 22.36 4.19 6.33
CA GLU A 171 23.53 3.92 5.49
C GLU A 171 23.11 3.73 4.01
N ALA A 172 21.98 3.04 3.74
CA ALA A 172 21.45 2.86 2.40
C ALA A 172 21.04 4.20 1.75
N ILE A 173 20.33 5.07 2.50
CA ILE A 173 19.96 6.41 2.03
C ILE A 173 21.21 7.21 1.65
N GLN A 174 22.24 7.22 2.51
CA GLN A 174 23.48 7.92 2.24
C GLN A 174 24.25 7.33 1.05
N TYR A 175 24.22 6.01 0.90
CA TYR A 175 24.86 5.32 -0.23
C TYR A 175 24.21 5.72 -1.55
N LEU A 176 22.86 5.64 -1.65
CA LEU A 176 22.11 6.04 -2.82
C LEU A 176 22.34 7.50 -3.18
N ALA A 177 22.28 8.41 -2.18
CA ALA A 177 22.51 9.82 -2.40
C ALA A 177 23.90 10.12 -2.99
N ARG A 178 24.95 9.42 -2.49
CA ARG A 178 26.34 9.64 -2.94
C ARG A 178 26.66 8.98 -4.27
N LYS A 179 26.06 7.83 -4.57
CA LYS A 179 26.37 7.04 -5.76
C LYS A 179 25.49 7.38 -6.94
N GLU A 180 24.20 7.59 -6.70
CA GLU A 180 23.20 7.71 -7.76
C GLU A 180 22.58 9.13 -7.80
N GLY A 181 22.87 9.98 -6.81
CA GLY A 181 22.23 11.30 -6.71
C GLY A 181 20.74 11.22 -6.33
N ILE A 182 20.29 10.08 -5.81
CA ILE A 182 18.89 9.84 -5.43
C ILE A 182 18.76 10.10 -3.93
N ILE A 183 17.81 10.95 -3.57
CA ILE A 183 17.44 11.24 -2.17
C ILE A 183 16.07 10.60 -1.91
N VAL A 184 16.03 9.65 -0.98
CA VAL A 184 14.83 8.91 -0.56
C VAL A 184 14.51 9.21 0.90
#